data_cd66b2221fb9dd1408f8c3329a3cc437
#
_entry.id   cd66b2221fb9dd1408f8c3329a3cc437
#
_cell.length_a   1.000
_cell.length_b   1.000
_cell.length_c   1.000
_cell.angle_alpha   90.00
_cell.angle_beta   90.00
_cell.angle_gamma   90.00
#
_symmetry.space_group_name_H-M   'P 1'
#
loop_
_entity.id
_entity.type
_entity.pdbx_description
1 polymer ?
#
loop_
_entity_poly.entity_id
_entity_poly.type
_entity_poly.pdbx_seq_one_letter_code
_entity_poly.pdbx_strand_id
1 'polypeptide(L)'
;YRLQGMDAGVVIGQLLEVAKRFGYETSVYFQFLDRSINHLLGLVDQEESTYAVIALSVEQSNGLSFKSEMQKLVSAEKLRLEIPAIHTNQLQRSKDIKEFPMLVNINEASMIHSTQDFKQVNFLNKKSLDGHEVTLPPVKRHSYDLASICRKRFSPEMDFKMEKPTQIEVASILHEASQAFSYRNDLDGDVLNQNHRVSIYGCF
;
A
#
# COMPACT_ATOMS: atom_id res chain seq x y z
N TYR A 1 0.37 -13.04 -8.12
CA TYR A 1 -0.46 -12.15 -7.31
C TYR A 1 0.26 -11.60 -6.08
N ARG A 2 0.76 -12.47 -5.17
CA ARG A 2 1.44 -12.03 -3.95
C ARG A 2 2.67 -11.15 -4.21
N LEU A 3 3.54 -11.52 -5.15
CA LEU A 3 4.73 -10.74 -5.49
C LEU A 3 4.37 -9.37 -6.07
N GLN A 4 3.39 -9.31 -6.94
CA GLN A 4 2.90 -8.04 -7.49
C GLN A 4 2.36 -7.10 -6.40
N GLY A 5 1.62 -7.65 -5.42
CA GLY A 5 1.16 -6.88 -4.27
C GLY A 5 2.32 -6.36 -3.41
N MET A 6 3.41 -7.13 -3.26
CA MET A 6 4.62 -6.67 -2.57
C MET A 6 5.31 -5.55 -3.33
N ASP A 7 5.45 -5.67 -4.65
CA ASP A 7 6.05 -4.63 -5.49
C ASP A 7 5.22 -3.34 -5.46
N ALA A 8 3.89 -3.45 -5.57
CA ALA A 8 2.99 -2.31 -5.43
C ALA A 8 3.13 -1.65 -4.05
N GLY A 9 3.23 -2.44 -2.98
CA GLY A 9 3.45 -1.94 -1.62
C GLY A 9 4.76 -1.17 -1.47
N VAL A 10 5.84 -1.61 -2.10
CA VAL A 10 7.12 -0.88 -2.11
C VAL A 10 6.98 0.47 -2.82
N VAL A 11 6.31 0.50 -3.97
CA VAL A 11 6.07 1.76 -4.72
C VAL A 11 5.21 2.72 -3.90
N ILE A 12 4.12 2.23 -3.30
CA ILE A 12 3.25 3.03 -2.43
C ILE A 12 4.05 3.60 -1.26
N GLY A 13 4.83 2.76 -0.55
CA GLY A 13 5.64 3.20 0.59
C GLY A 13 6.67 4.27 0.21
N GLN A 14 7.33 4.15 -0.93
CA GLN A 14 8.24 5.17 -1.45
C GLN A 14 7.52 6.48 -1.76
N LEU A 15 6.34 6.40 -2.39
CA LEU A 15 5.54 7.59 -2.72
C LEU A 15 5.10 8.32 -1.45
N LEU A 16 4.62 7.60 -0.44
CA LEU A 16 4.21 8.17 0.84
C LEU A 16 5.37 8.89 1.54
N GLU A 17 6.55 8.28 1.56
CA GLU A 17 7.74 8.89 2.18
C GLU A 17 8.20 10.15 1.41
N VAL A 18 8.15 10.13 0.08
CA VAL A 18 8.47 11.30 -0.75
C VAL A 18 7.44 12.41 -0.54
N ALA A 19 6.14 12.09 -0.61
CA ALA A 19 5.06 13.05 -0.42
C ALA A 19 5.18 13.76 0.94
N LYS A 20 5.41 13.01 2.01
CA LYS A 20 5.64 13.56 3.35
C LYS A 20 6.80 14.55 3.40
N ARG A 21 7.90 14.28 2.69
CA ARG A 21 9.06 15.19 2.62
C ARG A 21 8.78 16.48 1.90
N PHE A 22 7.84 16.47 0.94
CA PHE A 22 7.36 17.66 0.26
C PHE A 22 6.21 18.37 0.98
N GLY A 23 5.81 17.89 2.17
CA GLY A 23 4.75 18.48 2.97
C GLY A 23 3.34 18.16 2.49
N TYR A 24 3.18 17.11 1.70
CA TYR A 24 1.85 16.63 1.28
C TYR A 24 1.24 15.70 2.33
N GLU A 25 -0.03 15.91 2.62
CA GLU A 25 -0.88 14.92 3.26
C GLU A 25 -1.30 13.87 2.24
N THR A 26 -1.33 12.62 2.67
CA THR A 26 -1.62 11.50 1.79
C THR A 26 -2.73 10.63 2.34
N SER A 27 -3.60 10.11 1.46
CA SER A 27 -4.60 9.10 1.78
C SER A 27 -4.56 8.01 0.73
N VAL A 28 -4.51 6.75 1.17
CA VAL A 28 -4.46 5.59 0.29
C VAL A 28 -5.81 4.91 0.28
N TYR A 29 -6.36 4.69 -0.90
CA TYR A 29 -7.61 4.00 -1.12
C TYR A 29 -7.34 2.65 -1.76
N PHE A 30 -7.71 1.58 -1.07
CA PHE A 30 -7.65 0.20 -1.54
C PHE A 30 -9.01 -0.32 -2.00
N GLN A 31 -10.08 0.40 -1.65
CA GLN A 31 -11.44 0.10 -2.09
C GLN A 31 -11.92 1.20 -3.03
N PHE A 32 -12.18 0.84 -4.24
CA PHE A 32 -12.70 1.71 -5.29
C PHE A 32 -13.47 0.86 -6.30
N LEU A 33 -14.20 1.51 -7.20
CA LEU A 33 -14.91 0.82 -8.27
C LEU A 33 -13.90 0.47 -9.38
N ASP A 34 -13.29 -0.71 -9.31
CA ASP A 34 -12.15 -1.14 -10.13
C ASP A 34 -12.38 -0.90 -11.61
N ARG A 35 -13.47 -1.38 -12.16
CA ARG A 35 -13.80 -1.24 -13.59
C ARG A 35 -13.97 0.21 -14.02
N SER A 36 -14.43 1.08 -13.12
CA SER A 36 -14.56 2.50 -13.42
C SER A 36 -13.21 3.20 -13.47
N ILE A 37 -12.33 2.90 -12.51
CA ILE A 37 -10.98 3.47 -12.48
C ILE A 37 -10.15 2.92 -13.65
N ASN A 38 -10.19 1.62 -13.91
CA ASN A 38 -9.50 1.03 -15.05
C ASN A 38 -9.98 1.63 -16.38
N HIS A 39 -11.29 1.82 -16.54
CA HIS A 39 -11.85 2.50 -17.70
C HIS A 39 -11.36 3.95 -17.84
N LEU A 40 -11.40 4.73 -16.76
CA LEU A 40 -10.88 6.11 -16.74
C LEU A 40 -9.42 6.17 -17.20
N LEU A 41 -8.60 5.22 -16.77
CA LEU A 41 -7.18 5.13 -17.12
C LEU A 41 -6.93 4.48 -18.49
N GLY A 42 -7.96 3.98 -19.16
CA GLY A 42 -7.84 3.29 -20.44
C GLY A 42 -7.16 1.93 -20.35
N LEU A 43 -7.24 1.27 -19.19
CA LEU A 43 -6.66 -0.05 -18.96
C LEU A 43 -7.58 -1.17 -19.47
N VAL A 44 -6.96 -2.26 -19.89
CA VAL A 44 -7.64 -3.51 -20.22
C VAL A 44 -7.58 -4.43 -19.00
N ASP A 45 -8.73 -4.70 -18.38
CA ASP A 45 -8.84 -5.41 -17.09
C ASP A 45 -8.06 -6.73 -17.00
N GLN A 46 -7.89 -7.43 -18.15
CA GLN A 46 -7.16 -8.69 -18.21
C GLN A 46 -5.63 -8.51 -18.29
N GLU A 47 -5.17 -7.31 -18.67
CA GLU A 47 -3.75 -7.01 -18.88
C GLU A 47 -3.18 -6.17 -17.74
N GLU A 48 -3.92 -5.13 -17.34
CA GLU A 48 -3.51 -4.19 -16.30
C GLU A 48 -4.68 -3.83 -15.39
N SER A 49 -4.42 -3.65 -14.10
CA SER A 49 -5.42 -3.25 -13.13
C SER A 49 -4.83 -2.32 -12.08
N THR A 50 -5.65 -1.40 -11.59
CA THR A 50 -5.27 -0.46 -10.53
C THR A 50 -5.15 -1.19 -9.20
N TYR A 51 -4.05 -1.00 -8.47
CA TYR A 51 -3.81 -1.58 -7.14
C TYR A 51 -4.27 -0.69 -6.00
N ALA A 52 -4.11 0.61 -6.15
CA ALA A 52 -4.48 1.60 -5.15
C ALA A 52 -4.64 2.98 -5.80
N VAL A 53 -5.44 3.83 -5.18
CA VAL A 53 -5.54 5.25 -5.52
C VAL A 53 -4.95 6.06 -4.37
N ILE A 54 -4.06 6.99 -4.66
CA ILE A 54 -3.40 7.82 -3.66
C ILE A 54 -3.77 9.28 -3.90
N ALA A 55 -4.48 9.86 -2.94
CA ALA A 55 -4.79 11.28 -2.94
C ALA A 55 -3.68 12.07 -2.23
N LEU A 56 -3.23 13.13 -2.87
CA LEU A 56 -2.26 14.08 -2.34
C LEU A 56 -2.95 15.43 -2.08
N SER A 57 -2.73 16.03 -0.92
CA SER A 57 -3.25 17.34 -0.55
C SER A 57 -2.17 18.21 0.08
N VAL A 58 -2.21 19.53 -0.18
CA VAL A 58 -1.33 20.51 0.46
C VAL A 58 -1.90 20.98 1.81
N GLU A 59 -3.20 20.83 2.00
CA GLU A 59 -3.87 21.20 3.24
C GLU A 59 -4.22 19.92 4.00
N GLN A 60 -4.16 19.97 5.34
CA GLN A 60 -4.90 19.03 6.16
C GLN A 60 -6.39 19.24 5.85
N SER A 61 -6.81 18.80 4.68
CA SER A 61 -8.23 18.64 4.43
C SER A 61 -8.70 17.75 5.57
N ASN A 62 -9.76 18.16 6.28
CA ASN A 62 -10.57 17.27 7.08
C ASN A 62 -10.91 16.12 6.14
N GLY A 63 -10.02 15.15 6.10
CA GLY A 63 -9.80 14.25 4.96
C GLY A 63 -11.13 13.70 4.53
N LEU A 64 -11.30 13.41 3.28
CA LEU A 64 -12.52 12.84 2.75
C LEU A 64 -13.07 11.94 3.84
N SER A 65 -14.05 12.48 4.58
CA SER A 65 -14.60 11.80 5.75
C SER A 65 -15.22 10.53 5.18
N PHE A 66 -14.66 9.37 5.52
CA PHE A 66 -15.32 8.10 5.24
C PHE A 66 -16.64 7.98 6.02
N LYS A 67 -17.00 9.01 6.81
CA LYS A 67 -18.30 9.15 7.44
C LYS A 67 -19.32 9.50 6.37
N SER A 68 -19.92 8.50 5.87
CA SER A 68 -21.27 8.33 5.41
C SER A 68 -22.19 9.56 5.60
N GLU A 69 -22.08 10.56 4.75
CA GLU A 69 -23.29 11.15 4.20
C GLU A 69 -23.79 10.10 3.21
N MET A 70 -24.98 9.55 3.45
CA MET A 70 -25.65 8.50 2.68
C MET A 70 -24.94 8.21 1.37
N GLN A 71 -24.10 7.17 1.36
CA GLN A 71 -23.34 6.80 0.16
C GLN A 71 -24.36 6.50 -0.93
N LYS A 72 -24.47 7.39 -1.90
CA LYS A 72 -25.28 7.11 -3.06
C LYS A 72 -24.82 5.78 -3.62
N LEU A 73 -25.79 4.87 -3.80
CA LEU A 73 -25.51 3.61 -4.45
C LEU A 73 -24.99 3.90 -5.87
N VAL A 74 -23.74 3.61 -6.11
CA VAL A 74 -23.09 3.76 -7.41
C VAL A 74 -22.55 2.41 -7.83
N SER A 75 -22.93 2.00 -9.05
CA SER A 75 -22.34 0.80 -9.65
C SER A 75 -21.19 1.19 -10.59
N ALA A 76 -20.19 0.33 -10.65
CA ALA A 76 -19.05 0.50 -11.54
C ALA A 76 -19.46 0.62 -13.02
N GLU A 77 -20.42 -0.20 -13.45
CA GLU A 77 -20.91 -0.17 -14.84
C GLU A 77 -21.60 1.14 -15.19
N LYS A 78 -22.45 1.66 -14.29
CA LYS A 78 -23.12 2.94 -14.51
C LYS A 78 -22.08 4.08 -14.58
N LEU A 79 -21.14 4.13 -13.64
CA LEU A 79 -20.12 5.17 -13.61
C LEU A 79 -19.21 5.10 -14.85
N ARG A 80 -18.89 3.91 -15.34
CA ARG A 80 -18.10 3.70 -16.56
C ARG A 80 -18.75 4.31 -17.81
N LEU A 81 -20.07 4.32 -17.87
CA LEU A 81 -20.81 4.95 -18.99
C LEU A 81 -20.83 6.48 -18.92
N GLU A 82 -20.63 7.04 -17.73
CA GLU A 82 -20.68 8.48 -17.46
C GLU A 82 -19.31 9.17 -17.57
N ILE A 83 -18.21 8.41 -17.35
CA ILE A 83 -16.85 8.97 -17.35
C ILE A 83 -16.12 8.69 -18.66
N PRO A 84 -15.27 9.63 -19.13
CA PRO A 84 -14.44 9.41 -20.31
C PRO A 84 -13.28 8.44 -20.01
N ALA A 85 -12.80 7.75 -21.03
CA ALA A 85 -11.55 7.00 -20.95
C ALA A 85 -10.37 7.87 -21.41
N ILE A 86 -9.26 7.77 -20.71
CA ILE A 86 -7.99 8.36 -21.11
C ILE A 86 -7.32 7.39 -22.09
N HIS A 87 -6.99 7.89 -23.28
CA HIS A 87 -6.27 7.07 -24.26
C HIS A 87 -4.78 7.35 -24.16
N THR A 88 -4.03 6.36 -23.70
CA THR A 88 -2.58 6.41 -23.63
C THR A 88 -1.95 5.41 -24.59
N ASN A 89 -0.78 5.77 -25.14
CA ASN A 89 0.00 4.80 -25.90
C ASN A 89 0.70 3.87 -24.92
N GLN A 90 0.33 2.60 -24.92
CA GLN A 90 0.99 1.60 -24.10
C GLN A 90 2.37 1.25 -24.68
N LEU A 91 3.39 1.27 -23.85
CA LEU A 91 4.73 0.85 -24.20
C LEU A 91 5.03 -0.53 -23.61
N GLN A 92 4.90 -1.56 -24.43
CA GLN A 92 5.31 -2.89 -24.07
C GLN A 92 6.84 -3.02 -24.13
N ARG A 93 7.49 -3.19 -22.97
CA ARG A 93 8.94 -3.39 -22.89
C ARG A 93 9.38 -4.83 -23.08
N SER A 94 8.58 -5.78 -22.62
CA SER A 94 8.88 -7.21 -22.72
C SER A 94 8.55 -7.71 -24.13
N LYS A 95 9.47 -8.50 -24.71
CA LYS A 95 9.25 -9.14 -26.02
C LYS A 95 8.17 -10.21 -25.94
N ASP A 96 8.15 -10.94 -24.83
CA ASP A 96 7.20 -12.02 -24.58
C ASP A 96 6.39 -11.70 -23.32
N ILE A 97 5.08 -11.69 -23.46
CA ILE A 97 4.14 -11.60 -22.33
C ILE A 97 3.70 -13.01 -21.98
N LYS A 98 3.86 -13.39 -20.71
CA LYS A 98 3.31 -14.64 -20.18
C LYS A 98 1.99 -14.36 -19.51
N GLU A 99 0.95 -15.00 -19.99
CA GLU A 99 -0.35 -14.97 -19.35
C GLU A 99 -0.40 -15.93 -18.15
N PHE A 100 -1.02 -15.47 -17.07
CA PHE A 100 -1.26 -16.26 -15.87
C PHE A 100 -2.77 -16.27 -15.58
N PRO A 101 -3.54 -17.21 -16.16
CA PRO A 101 -5.01 -17.20 -16.05
C PRO A 101 -5.53 -17.16 -14.62
N MET A 102 -4.87 -17.84 -13.68
CA MET A 102 -5.25 -17.78 -12.26
C MET A 102 -5.07 -16.38 -11.66
N LEU A 103 -4.09 -15.63 -12.13
CA LEU A 103 -3.87 -14.26 -11.69
C LEU A 103 -5.00 -13.35 -12.17
N VAL A 104 -5.37 -13.47 -13.43
CA VAL A 104 -6.48 -12.74 -14.02
C VAL A 104 -7.78 -13.07 -13.30
N ASN A 105 -8.06 -14.35 -13.07
CA ASN A 105 -9.26 -14.80 -12.35
C ASN A 105 -9.34 -14.27 -10.91
N ILE A 106 -8.22 -14.24 -10.18
CA ILE A 106 -8.18 -13.69 -8.83
C ILE A 106 -8.42 -12.17 -8.87
N ASN A 107 -7.79 -11.47 -9.80
CA ASN A 107 -8.00 -10.04 -9.97
C ASN A 107 -9.48 -9.74 -10.26
N GLU A 108 -10.08 -10.43 -11.21
CA GLU A 108 -11.49 -10.24 -11.57
C GLU A 108 -12.43 -10.58 -10.39
N ALA A 109 -12.18 -11.66 -9.68
CA ALA A 109 -12.95 -12.06 -8.50
C ALA A 109 -12.82 -11.10 -7.31
N SER A 110 -11.77 -10.28 -7.27
CA SER A 110 -11.55 -9.28 -6.21
C SER A 110 -12.07 -7.89 -6.55
N MET A 111 -12.50 -7.64 -7.78
CA MET A 111 -13.03 -6.34 -8.21
C MET A 111 -14.30 -5.95 -7.48
N ILE A 112 -14.38 -4.70 -7.05
CA ILE A 112 -15.54 -4.12 -6.40
C ILE A 112 -16.46 -3.51 -7.46
N HIS A 113 -17.71 -3.96 -7.49
CA HIS A 113 -18.68 -3.56 -8.50
C HIS A 113 -19.65 -2.47 -8.04
N SER A 114 -19.79 -2.28 -6.74
CA SER A 114 -20.71 -1.32 -6.14
C SER A 114 -20.14 -0.70 -4.88
N THR A 115 -20.49 0.55 -4.61
CA THR A 115 -20.14 1.21 -3.34
C THR A 115 -20.74 0.52 -2.11
N GLN A 116 -21.74 -0.36 -2.28
CA GLN A 116 -22.27 -1.19 -1.20
C GLN A 116 -21.29 -2.27 -0.73
N ASP A 117 -20.34 -2.63 -1.59
CA ASP A 117 -19.37 -3.69 -1.31
C ASP A 117 -18.16 -3.16 -0.50
N PHE A 118 -18.07 -1.85 -0.28
CA PHE A 118 -17.05 -1.25 0.56
C PHE A 118 -17.24 -1.67 2.00
N LYS A 119 -16.18 -2.20 2.59
CA LYS A 119 -16.20 -2.76 3.95
C LYS A 119 -15.10 -2.16 4.80
N GLN A 120 -15.43 -1.81 6.03
CA GLN A 120 -14.40 -1.61 7.03
C GLN A 120 -13.87 -2.98 7.47
N VAL A 121 -12.57 -3.13 7.43
CA VAL A 121 -11.93 -4.36 7.87
C VAL A 121 -11.70 -4.28 9.37
N ASN A 122 -12.56 -4.93 10.14
CA ASN A 122 -12.34 -5.07 11.56
C ASN A 122 -11.10 -5.92 11.81
N PHE A 123 -10.20 -5.41 12.65
CA PHE A 123 -9.02 -6.16 13.06
C PHE A 123 -9.43 -7.42 13.82
N LEU A 124 -8.97 -8.55 13.36
CA LEU A 124 -9.02 -9.77 14.14
C LEU A 124 -8.20 -9.56 15.42
N ASN A 125 -8.77 -9.95 16.56
CA ASN A 125 -8.09 -9.86 17.85
C ASN A 125 -6.65 -10.37 17.74
N LYS A 126 -5.69 -9.59 18.25
CA LYS A 126 -4.31 -10.03 18.38
C LYS A 126 -4.31 -11.39 19.08
N LYS A 127 -3.87 -12.45 18.39
CA LYS A 127 -3.46 -13.66 19.09
C LYS A 127 -2.31 -13.27 19.99
N SER A 128 -2.44 -13.49 21.29
CA SER A 128 -1.28 -13.42 22.19
C SER A 128 -0.26 -14.43 21.66
N LEU A 129 0.92 -13.93 21.32
CA LEU A 129 2.03 -14.82 21.01
C LEU A 129 2.53 -15.37 22.35
N ASP A 130 2.48 -16.69 22.52
CA ASP A 130 3.11 -17.36 23.64
C ASP A 130 4.63 -17.22 23.47
N GLY A 131 5.27 -16.44 24.35
CA GLY A 131 6.71 -16.21 24.28
C GLY A 131 7.18 -15.27 25.38
N HIS A 132 8.49 -15.22 25.57
CA HIS A 132 9.09 -14.25 26.47
C HIS A 132 9.12 -12.87 25.81
N GLU A 133 8.59 -11.88 26.50
CA GLU A 133 8.68 -10.50 26.09
C GLU A 133 10.10 -9.97 26.34
N VAL A 134 10.70 -9.40 25.30
CA VAL A 134 12.03 -8.78 25.37
C VAL A 134 11.87 -7.29 25.13
N THR A 135 12.26 -6.49 26.13
CA THR A 135 12.30 -5.04 26.00
C THR A 135 13.56 -4.64 25.24
N LEU A 136 13.38 -4.01 24.10
CA LEU A 136 14.48 -3.46 23.31
C LEU A 136 14.89 -2.06 23.83
N PRO A 137 16.17 -1.67 23.66
CA PRO A 137 16.62 -0.35 24.07
C PRO A 137 15.88 0.75 23.30
N PRO A 138 15.62 1.92 23.95
CA PRO A 138 14.99 3.05 23.29
C PRO A 138 15.91 3.61 22.20
N VAL A 139 15.37 3.86 21.02
CA VAL A 139 16.10 4.41 19.88
C VAL A 139 15.38 5.66 19.35
N LYS A 140 16.15 6.57 18.76
CA LYS A 140 15.61 7.74 18.07
C LYS A 140 15.49 7.43 16.59
N ARG A 141 14.48 8.04 15.97
CA ARG A 141 14.32 8.01 14.53
C ARG A 141 15.57 8.56 13.83
N HIS A 142 16.03 7.86 12.79
CA HIS A 142 17.17 8.30 12.01
C HIS A 142 16.82 9.53 11.16
N SER A 143 17.69 10.54 11.17
CA SER A 143 17.66 11.61 10.19
C SER A 143 18.55 11.20 9.01
N TYR A 144 18.00 11.17 7.82
CA TYR A 144 18.73 10.76 6.63
C TYR A 144 18.26 11.51 5.37
N ASP A 145 19.16 11.64 4.41
CA ASP A 145 18.83 12.11 3.07
C ASP A 145 18.36 10.93 2.20
N LEU A 146 17.04 10.88 1.97
CA LEU A 146 16.41 9.81 1.18
C LEU A 146 17.01 9.69 -0.21
N ALA A 147 17.26 10.80 -0.89
CA ALA A 147 17.81 10.80 -2.24
C ALA A 147 19.22 10.19 -2.28
N SER A 148 20.05 10.50 -1.28
CA SER A 148 21.39 9.91 -1.14
C SER A 148 21.32 8.41 -0.87
N ILE A 149 20.42 7.99 0.05
CA ILE A 149 20.26 6.58 0.37
C ILE A 149 19.76 5.80 -0.83
N CYS A 150 18.74 6.29 -1.53
CA CYS A 150 18.23 5.63 -2.74
C CYS A 150 19.30 5.47 -3.83
N ARG A 151 20.19 6.47 -4.00
CA ARG A 151 21.29 6.38 -4.95
C ARG A 151 22.40 5.41 -4.53
N LYS A 152 22.63 5.28 -3.23
CA LYS A 152 23.68 4.40 -2.68
C LYS A 152 23.21 2.98 -2.42
N ARG A 153 21.88 2.75 -2.42
CA ARG A 153 21.34 1.43 -2.20
C ARG A 153 21.78 0.44 -3.27
N PHE A 154 22.23 -0.69 -2.84
CA PHE A 154 22.52 -1.84 -3.72
C PHE A 154 21.85 -3.09 -3.13
N SER A 155 21.64 -4.07 -3.96
CA SER A 155 21.20 -5.39 -3.53
C SER A 155 22.47 -6.23 -3.31
N PRO A 156 22.75 -6.66 -2.08
CA PRO A 156 23.90 -7.54 -1.84
C PRO A 156 23.65 -8.87 -2.55
N GLU A 157 24.71 -9.42 -3.15
CA GLU A 157 24.66 -10.78 -3.70
C GLU A 157 24.65 -11.80 -2.56
N MET A 158 25.49 -12.82 -2.62
CA MET A 158 25.51 -13.89 -1.61
C MET A 158 26.54 -13.64 -0.49
N ASP A 159 27.20 -12.50 -0.48
CA ASP A 159 28.30 -12.17 0.44
C ASP A 159 27.77 -11.63 1.78
N PHE A 160 26.99 -12.44 2.46
CA PHE A 160 26.51 -12.11 3.81
C PHE A 160 27.58 -12.42 4.86
N LYS A 161 27.88 -11.44 5.71
CA LYS A 161 28.68 -11.66 6.91
C LYS A 161 27.78 -12.25 8.01
N MET A 162 28.22 -13.35 8.61
CA MET A 162 27.55 -13.97 9.74
C MET A 162 27.95 -13.24 11.05
N GLU A 163 27.59 -11.97 11.14
CA GLU A 163 27.81 -11.15 12.33
C GLU A 163 26.51 -11.03 13.12
N LYS A 164 26.59 -11.18 14.43
CA LYS A 164 25.44 -11.04 15.31
C LYS A 164 25.08 -9.56 15.46
N PRO A 165 23.85 -9.13 15.08
CA PRO A 165 23.45 -7.75 15.27
C PRO A 165 23.33 -7.40 16.76
N THR A 166 23.63 -6.16 17.10
CA THR A 166 23.41 -5.63 18.45
C THR A 166 21.94 -5.37 18.72
N GLN A 167 21.53 -5.35 19.98
CA GLN A 167 20.16 -5.01 20.36
C GLN A 167 19.73 -3.62 19.88
N ILE A 168 20.66 -2.65 19.81
CA ILE A 168 20.38 -1.30 19.30
C ILE A 168 20.11 -1.32 17.80
N GLU A 169 20.84 -2.10 17.02
CA GLU A 169 20.60 -2.24 15.58
C GLU A 169 19.26 -2.89 15.31
N VAL A 170 18.94 -3.97 16.02
CA VAL A 170 17.62 -4.61 15.93
C VAL A 170 16.51 -3.65 16.31
N ALA A 171 16.65 -2.93 17.43
CA ALA A 171 15.69 -1.94 17.88
C ALA A 171 15.49 -0.82 16.84
N SER A 172 16.58 -0.33 16.24
CA SER A 172 16.54 0.73 15.23
C SER A 172 15.79 0.28 13.96
N ILE A 173 16.08 -0.92 13.46
CA ILE A 173 15.42 -1.47 12.28
C ILE A 173 13.91 -1.65 12.54
N LEU A 174 13.55 -2.24 13.68
CA LEU A 174 12.13 -2.46 14.02
C LEU A 174 11.40 -1.14 14.25
N HIS A 175 12.05 -0.16 14.87
CA HIS A 175 11.47 1.16 15.09
C HIS A 175 11.19 1.86 13.75
N GLU A 176 12.16 1.93 12.84
CA GLU A 176 11.97 2.55 11.53
C GLU A 176 10.91 1.80 10.69
N ALA A 177 10.93 0.48 10.69
CA ALA A 177 9.95 -0.32 9.98
C ALA A 177 8.52 -0.09 10.51
N SER A 178 8.35 0.01 11.84
CA SER A 178 7.04 0.22 12.46
C SER A 178 6.46 1.61 12.15
N GLN A 179 7.30 2.63 11.98
CA GLN A 179 6.86 3.99 11.62
C GLN A 179 6.23 4.06 10.21
N ALA A 180 6.60 3.15 9.34
CA ALA A 180 6.05 3.08 7.98
C ALA A 180 4.58 2.63 7.93
N PHE A 181 4.06 2.05 9.01
CA PHE A 181 2.67 1.57 9.06
C PHE A 181 1.65 2.67 9.39
N SER A 182 2.10 3.85 9.81
CA SER A 182 1.22 4.97 10.15
C SER A 182 0.92 5.82 8.92
N TYR A 183 -0.13 5.46 8.18
CA TYR A 183 -0.66 6.26 7.07
C TYR A 183 -2.19 6.15 7.02
N ARG A 184 -2.84 7.15 6.43
CA ARG A 184 -4.30 7.16 6.29
C ARG A 184 -4.73 6.25 5.14
N ASN A 185 -5.70 5.39 5.42
CA ASN A 185 -6.26 4.51 4.40
C ASN A 185 -7.74 4.21 4.70
N ASP A 186 -8.45 3.77 3.68
CA ASP A 186 -9.89 3.49 3.73
C ASP A 186 -10.27 2.17 4.42
N LEU A 187 -9.29 1.30 4.69
CA LEU A 187 -9.54 0.04 5.38
C LEU A 187 -9.58 0.20 6.91
N ASP A 188 -8.89 1.20 7.43
CA ASP A 188 -8.75 1.44 8.88
C ASP A 188 -9.78 2.46 9.41
N GLY A 189 -10.53 3.12 8.52
CA GLY A 189 -11.44 4.19 8.87
C GLY A 189 -10.73 5.44 9.38
N ASP A 190 -11.47 6.34 10.05
CA ASP A 190 -10.94 7.61 10.59
C ASP A 190 -10.06 7.44 11.85
N VAL A 191 -9.89 6.22 12.32
CA VAL A 191 -9.12 5.95 13.52
C VAL A 191 -7.66 5.79 13.11
N LEU A 192 -6.82 6.71 13.57
CA LEU A 192 -5.37 6.56 13.61
C LEU A 192 -4.99 5.41 14.58
N ASN A 193 -5.59 4.26 14.38
CA ASN A 193 -5.35 3.11 15.20
C ASN A 193 -4.05 2.45 14.74
N GLN A 194 -3.10 2.43 15.64
CA GLN A 194 -1.78 1.79 15.51
C GLN A 194 -1.87 0.24 15.43
N ASN A 195 -3.00 -0.32 15.07
CA ASN A 195 -3.14 -1.75 14.91
C ASN A 195 -2.59 -2.16 13.54
N HIS A 196 -1.35 -2.59 13.56
CA HIS A 196 -0.67 -3.07 12.34
C HIS A 196 -1.35 -4.35 11.82
N ARG A 197 -1.61 -4.40 10.51
CA ARG A 197 -2.15 -5.58 9.82
C ARG A 197 -1.10 -6.64 9.54
N VAL A 198 0.16 -6.29 9.77
CA VAL A 198 1.32 -7.12 9.46
C VAL A 198 2.15 -7.30 10.72
N SER A 199 2.60 -8.53 10.93
CA SER A 199 3.59 -8.85 11.96
C SER A 199 4.97 -9.00 11.33
N ILE A 200 5.98 -8.46 11.98
CA ILE A 200 7.37 -8.60 11.56
C ILE A 200 7.99 -9.74 12.37
N TYR A 201 8.58 -10.69 11.69
CA TYR A 201 9.30 -11.82 12.29
C TYR A 201 10.77 -11.74 11.87
N GLY A 202 11.67 -11.98 12.82
CA GLY A 202 13.10 -12.07 12.57
C GLY A 202 13.64 -13.40 13.09
N CYS A 203 14.60 -13.98 12.37
CA CYS A 203 15.40 -15.10 12.81
C CYS A 203 16.81 -14.57 13.10
N PHE A 204 17.30 -14.73 14.34
CA PHE A 204 18.60 -14.24 14.80
C PHE A 204 19.48 -15.38 15.28
#